data_47080ebb51d8597460ef486b42a060ba
#
_entry.id   47080ebb51d8597460ef486b42a060ba
#
_cell.length_a   1.000
_cell.length_b   1.000
_cell.length_c   1.000
_cell.angle_alpha   90.00
_cell.angle_beta   90.00
_cell.angle_gamma   90.00
#
_symmetry.space_group_name_H-M   'P 1'
#
loop_
_entity.id
_entity.type
_entity.pdbx_description
1 polymer ?
#
loop_
_entity_poly.entity_id
_entity_poly.type
_entity_poly.pdbx_seq_one_letter_code
_entity_poly.pdbx_strand_id
1 'polypeptide(L)'
;MKYEHLLKNHQLKATPQRLAIMQLMSQAGHISIEDLYQEIREKFSSISLATLYKNVHTMMDVSLIREVKISGQKTKYEIEKEAHAHVMCKSCGELKDIPFNPLSLLQKSIEMSHYTADEVSIVISGICPECQKK
;
A
#
# COMPACT_ATOMS: atom_id res chain seq x y z
N MET A 1 -10.84 19.08 1.46
CA MET A 1 -11.00 17.63 1.37
C MET A 1 -9.81 16.95 2.01
N LYS A 2 -10.03 15.77 2.55
CA LYS A 2 -9.01 15.01 3.30
C LYS A 2 -7.71 14.78 2.52
N TYR A 3 -7.82 14.29 1.29
CA TYR A 3 -6.64 13.95 0.49
C TYR A 3 -5.90 15.17 -0.03
N GLU A 4 -6.62 16.24 -0.28
CA GLU A 4 -6.02 17.50 -0.66
C GLU A 4 -5.08 18.02 0.43
N HIS A 5 -5.52 17.96 1.69
CA HIS A 5 -4.70 18.35 2.83
C HIS A 5 -3.49 17.44 3.00
N LEU A 6 -3.68 16.12 2.82
CA LEU A 6 -2.57 15.17 2.91
C LEU A 6 -1.48 15.46 1.88
N LEU A 7 -1.87 15.71 0.64
CA LEU A 7 -0.92 16.05 -0.42
C LEU A 7 -0.16 17.33 -0.10
N LYS A 8 -0.88 18.38 0.32
CA LYS A 8 -0.28 19.66 0.65
C LYS A 8 0.67 19.56 1.86
N ASN A 9 0.29 18.80 2.87
CA ASN A 9 1.13 18.59 4.05
C ASN A 9 2.44 17.88 3.72
N HIS A 10 2.47 17.13 2.61
CA HIS A 10 3.67 16.46 2.12
C HIS A 10 4.34 17.22 0.96
N GLN A 11 3.95 18.50 0.79
CA GLN A 11 4.50 19.42 -0.22
C GLN A 11 4.29 18.94 -1.65
N LEU A 12 3.17 18.28 -1.90
CA LEU A 12 2.77 17.87 -3.23
C LEU A 12 1.56 18.67 -3.70
N LYS A 13 1.55 18.99 -4.99
CA LYS A 13 0.39 19.59 -5.62
C LYS A 13 -0.78 18.60 -5.60
N ALA A 14 -1.96 19.11 -5.22
CA ALA A 14 -3.19 18.33 -5.24
C ALA A 14 -3.81 18.34 -6.63
N THR A 15 -3.16 17.64 -7.57
CA THR A 15 -3.68 17.53 -8.92
C THR A 15 -4.89 16.59 -8.96
N PRO A 16 -5.80 16.76 -9.96
CA PRO A 16 -6.93 15.84 -10.10
C PRO A 16 -6.52 14.37 -10.19
N GLN A 17 -5.43 14.07 -10.89
CA GLN A 17 -4.94 12.70 -11.03
C GLN A 17 -4.48 12.13 -9.69
N ARG A 18 -3.73 12.91 -8.89
CA ARG A 18 -3.27 12.45 -7.58
C ARG A 18 -4.41 12.25 -6.60
N LEU A 19 -5.40 13.14 -6.63
CA LEU A 19 -6.59 12.99 -5.80
C LEU A 19 -7.35 11.72 -6.15
N ALA A 20 -7.49 11.42 -7.46
CA ALA A 20 -8.15 10.21 -7.92
C ALA A 20 -7.39 8.96 -7.50
N ILE A 21 -6.06 8.96 -7.61
CA ILE A 21 -5.22 7.84 -7.18
C ILE A 21 -5.45 7.54 -5.69
N MET A 22 -5.42 8.57 -4.86
CA MET A 22 -5.61 8.39 -3.42
C MET A 22 -7.00 7.89 -3.08
N GLN A 23 -8.02 8.41 -3.76
CA GLN A 23 -9.38 7.98 -3.54
C GLN A 23 -9.60 6.51 -3.91
N LEU A 24 -9.12 6.09 -5.08
CA LEU A 24 -9.23 4.71 -5.53
C LEU A 24 -8.46 3.76 -4.62
N MET A 25 -7.27 4.16 -4.21
CA MET A 25 -6.44 3.36 -3.32
C MET A 25 -7.07 3.21 -1.95
N SER A 26 -7.68 4.27 -1.43
CA SER A 26 -8.37 4.26 -0.16
C SER A 26 -9.59 3.32 -0.19
N GLN A 27 -10.34 3.34 -1.28
CA GLN A 27 -11.52 2.48 -1.45
C GLN A 27 -11.14 1.00 -1.55
N ALA A 28 -10.05 0.71 -2.24
CA ALA A 28 -9.60 -0.67 -2.44
C ALA A 28 -8.85 -1.23 -1.23
N GLY A 29 -8.25 -0.38 -0.42
CA GLY A 29 -7.35 -0.79 0.67
C GLY A 29 -5.96 -1.13 0.14
N HIS A 30 -5.88 -2.13 -0.73
CA HIS A 30 -4.67 -2.55 -1.41
C HIS A 30 -5.00 -2.70 -2.89
N ILE A 31 -4.12 -2.25 -3.78
CA ILE A 31 -4.39 -2.34 -5.21
C ILE A 31 -3.08 -2.50 -5.99
N SER A 32 -3.08 -3.38 -6.99
CA SER A 32 -1.96 -3.49 -7.92
C SER A 32 -1.94 -2.31 -8.88
N ILE A 33 -0.79 -2.07 -9.51
CA ILE A 33 -0.69 -0.98 -10.48
C ILE A 33 -1.58 -1.24 -11.69
N GLU A 34 -1.71 -2.49 -12.11
CA GLU A 34 -2.55 -2.87 -13.25
C GLU A 34 -4.01 -2.55 -12.99
N ASP A 35 -4.51 -2.91 -11.80
CA ASP A 35 -5.89 -2.64 -11.43
C ASP A 35 -6.14 -1.14 -11.23
N LEU A 36 -5.17 -0.45 -10.63
CA LEU A 36 -5.26 0.99 -10.47
C LEU A 36 -5.32 1.69 -11.82
N TYR A 37 -4.49 1.27 -12.76
CA TYR A 37 -4.46 1.82 -14.10
C TYR A 37 -5.81 1.64 -14.80
N GLN A 38 -6.37 0.45 -14.69
CA GLN A 38 -7.67 0.14 -15.30
C GLN A 38 -8.77 1.05 -14.75
N GLU A 39 -8.80 1.25 -13.44
CA GLU A 39 -9.82 2.10 -12.81
C GLU A 39 -9.61 3.58 -13.07
N ILE A 40 -8.37 4.06 -13.05
CA ILE A 40 -8.13 5.49 -13.25
C ILE A 40 -8.40 5.93 -14.68
N ARG A 41 -8.25 5.02 -15.64
CA ARG A 41 -8.55 5.31 -17.04
C ARG A 41 -10.02 5.62 -17.29
N GLU A 42 -10.90 5.18 -16.42
CA GLU A 42 -12.31 5.53 -16.51
C GLU A 42 -12.56 7.02 -16.30
N LYS A 43 -11.70 7.66 -15.48
CA LYS A 43 -11.77 9.10 -15.23
C LYS A 43 -10.83 9.91 -16.12
N PHE A 44 -9.70 9.36 -16.47
CA PHE A 44 -8.65 10.01 -17.24
C PHE A 44 -8.23 9.09 -18.39
N SER A 45 -9.04 9.05 -19.44
CA SER A 45 -8.88 8.09 -20.54
C SER A 45 -7.54 8.19 -21.28
N SER A 46 -6.90 9.35 -21.24
CA SER A 46 -5.63 9.57 -21.93
C SER A 46 -4.40 9.41 -21.03
N ILE A 47 -4.58 9.04 -19.77
CA ILE A 47 -3.43 8.84 -18.87
C ILE A 47 -2.61 7.63 -19.33
N SER A 48 -1.28 7.78 -19.37
CA SER A 48 -0.38 6.67 -19.69
C SER A 48 0.00 5.92 -18.44
N LEU A 49 0.40 4.66 -18.61
CA LEU A 49 0.90 3.85 -17.51
C LEU A 49 2.15 4.51 -16.89
N ALA A 50 3.02 5.08 -17.73
CA ALA A 50 4.22 5.77 -17.25
C ALA A 50 3.88 6.96 -16.36
N THR A 51 2.86 7.74 -16.73
CA THR A 51 2.41 8.86 -15.89
C THR A 51 1.84 8.39 -14.56
N LEU A 52 1.07 7.31 -14.58
CA LEU A 52 0.55 6.73 -13.35
C LEU A 52 1.70 6.28 -12.41
N TYR A 53 2.67 5.54 -12.94
CA TYR A 53 3.85 5.14 -12.17
C TYR A 53 4.59 6.34 -11.59
N LYS A 54 4.78 7.37 -12.41
CA LYS A 54 5.47 8.57 -11.95
C LYS A 54 4.77 9.21 -10.75
N ASN A 55 3.45 9.33 -10.80
CA ASN A 55 2.67 9.88 -9.70
C ASN A 55 2.72 8.99 -8.45
N VAL A 56 2.60 7.67 -8.62
CA VAL A 56 2.69 6.73 -7.50
C VAL A 56 4.07 6.81 -6.84
N HIS A 57 5.14 6.82 -7.63
CA HIS A 57 6.50 6.95 -7.10
C HIS A 57 6.72 8.27 -6.37
N THR A 58 6.21 9.37 -6.92
CA THR A 58 6.29 10.67 -6.25
C THR A 58 5.65 10.63 -4.88
N MET A 59 4.48 9.98 -4.77
CA MET A 59 3.78 9.85 -3.50
C MET A 59 4.45 8.86 -2.56
N MET A 60 5.13 7.85 -3.10
CA MET A 60 5.96 6.94 -2.28
C MET A 60 7.18 7.65 -1.69
N ASP A 61 7.80 8.51 -2.47
CA ASP A 61 8.99 9.24 -2.05
C ASP A 61 8.73 10.13 -0.82
N VAL A 62 7.50 10.58 -0.65
CA VAL A 62 7.10 11.40 0.51
C VAL A 62 6.33 10.58 1.55
N SER A 63 6.33 9.26 1.43
CA SER A 63 5.72 8.33 2.39
C SER A 63 4.20 8.44 2.50
N LEU A 64 3.52 8.90 1.46
CA LEU A 64 2.06 8.87 1.39
C LEU A 64 1.53 7.51 0.98
N ILE A 65 2.26 6.81 0.13
CA ILE A 65 1.92 5.49 -0.40
C ILE A 65 3.08 4.56 -0.11
N ARG A 66 2.78 3.30 0.18
CA ARG A 66 3.79 2.27 0.39
C ARG A 66 3.49 1.05 -0.48
N GLU A 67 4.55 0.32 -0.83
CA GLU A 67 4.45 -0.94 -1.52
C GLU A 67 4.23 -2.07 -0.52
N VAL A 68 3.41 -3.04 -0.92
CA VAL A 68 3.24 -4.30 -0.19
C VAL A 68 3.69 -5.41 -1.13
N LYS A 69 4.88 -5.94 -0.88
CA LYS A 69 5.48 -7.00 -1.70
C LYS A 69 5.31 -8.33 -1.00
N ILE A 70 4.67 -9.26 -1.69
CA ILE A 70 4.43 -10.61 -1.19
C ILE A 70 4.93 -11.58 -2.24
N SER A 71 5.77 -12.51 -1.83
CA SER A 71 6.35 -13.51 -2.73
C SER A 71 5.26 -14.29 -3.47
N GLY A 72 5.40 -14.38 -4.79
CA GLY A 72 4.44 -15.06 -5.66
C GLY A 72 3.19 -14.28 -5.98
N GLN A 73 3.09 -13.04 -5.51
CA GLN A 73 1.94 -12.16 -5.74
C GLN A 73 2.37 -10.90 -6.47
N LYS A 74 1.43 -10.24 -7.15
CA LYS A 74 1.67 -8.92 -7.71
C LYS A 74 1.91 -7.92 -6.58
N THR A 75 2.85 -7.02 -6.77
CA THR A 75 3.06 -5.91 -5.84
C THR A 75 1.78 -5.09 -5.75
N LYS A 76 1.36 -4.80 -4.53
CA LYS A 76 0.21 -3.94 -4.27
C LYS A 76 0.67 -2.67 -3.59
N TYR A 77 -0.17 -1.67 -3.66
CA TYR A 77 0.10 -0.36 -3.08
C TYR A 77 -1.02 0.01 -2.14
N GLU A 78 -0.68 0.73 -1.09
CA GLU A 78 -1.66 1.22 -0.11
C GLU A 78 -1.26 2.59 0.39
N ILE A 79 -2.24 3.34 0.90
CA ILE A 79 -1.98 4.60 1.56
C ILE A 79 -1.33 4.28 2.91
N GLU A 80 -0.27 5.02 3.25
CA GLU A 80 0.43 4.86 4.52
C GLU A 80 -0.55 5.03 5.68
N LYS A 81 -0.53 4.09 6.62
CA LYS A 81 -1.45 4.03 7.76
C LYS A 81 -0.64 3.86 9.04
N GLU A 82 -1.35 3.79 10.17
CA GLU A 82 -0.76 3.37 11.43
C GLU A 82 -0.12 1.99 11.29
N ALA A 83 0.81 1.68 12.18
CA ALA A 83 1.51 0.41 12.17
C ALA A 83 0.51 -0.76 12.13
N HIS A 84 0.70 -1.66 11.19
CA HIS A 84 -0.17 -2.82 10.99
C HIS A 84 0.62 -3.96 10.36
N ALA A 85 0.08 -5.16 10.46
CA ALA A 85 0.57 -6.32 9.73
C ALA A 85 -0.46 -6.72 8.69
N HIS A 86 -0.06 -7.54 7.74
CA HIS A 86 -0.95 -8.07 6.72
C HIS A 86 -1.14 -9.57 6.93
N VAL A 87 -2.35 -10.04 6.68
CA VAL A 87 -2.67 -11.47 6.66
C VAL A 87 -3.18 -11.80 5.27
N MET A 88 -2.55 -12.77 4.64
CA MET A 88 -2.86 -13.16 3.27
C MET A 88 -3.38 -14.60 3.23
N CYS A 89 -4.48 -14.81 2.51
CA CYS A 89 -4.99 -16.14 2.25
C CYS A 89 -4.30 -16.73 1.02
N LYS A 90 -3.68 -17.89 1.18
CA LYS A 90 -3.00 -18.58 0.08
C LYS A 90 -3.99 -19.13 -0.95
N SER A 91 -5.23 -19.38 -0.53
CA SER A 91 -6.24 -19.98 -1.40
C SER A 91 -6.94 -18.96 -2.28
N CYS A 92 -7.48 -17.88 -1.70
CA CYS A 92 -8.24 -16.89 -2.47
C CYS A 92 -7.47 -15.59 -2.74
N GLY A 93 -6.31 -15.41 -2.12
CA GLY A 93 -5.50 -14.22 -2.31
C GLY A 93 -5.93 -12.99 -1.51
N GLU A 94 -6.95 -13.14 -0.66
CA GLU A 94 -7.41 -12.02 0.17
C GLU A 94 -6.28 -11.50 1.04
N LEU A 95 -6.15 -10.18 1.09
CA LEU A 95 -5.15 -9.51 1.91
C LEU A 95 -5.88 -8.58 2.88
N LYS A 96 -5.66 -8.77 4.17
CA LYS A 96 -6.27 -7.95 5.22
C LYS A 96 -5.22 -7.32 6.11
N ASP A 97 -5.55 -6.14 6.63
CA ASP A 97 -4.76 -5.47 7.66
C ASP A 97 -5.21 -5.95 9.03
N ILE A 98 -4.24 -6.14 9.92
CA ILE A 98 -4.53 -6.32 11.35
C ILE A 98 -3.71 -5.29 12.13
N PRO A 99 -4.29 -4.70 13.19
CA PRO A 99 -3.52 -3.77 14.03
C PRO A 99 -2.34 -4.52 14.66
N PHE A 100 -1.16 -3.98 14.50
CA PHE A 100 0.04 -4.59 15.04
C PHE A 100 1.14 -3.55 15.16
N ASN A 101 1.70 -3.41 16.36
CA ASN A 101 2.82 -2.51 16.56
C ASN A 101 4.12 -3.33 16.55
N PRO A 102 4.94 -3.19 15.48
CA PRO A 102 6.17 -3.98 15.35
C PRO A 102 7.36 -3.42 16.13
N LEU A 103 7.15 -2.40 16.97
CA LEU A 103 8.25 -1.69 17.62
C LEU A 103 9.17 -2.62 18.42
N SER A 104 8.60 -3.53 19.22
CA SER A 104 9.40 -4.44 20.03
C SER A 104 10.20 -5.41 19.16
N LEU A 105 9.60 -5.89 18.07
CA LEU A 105 10.28 -6.76 17.12
C LEU A 105 11.43 -6.02 16.44
N LEU A 106 11.19 -4.79 16.04
CA LEU A 106 12.20 -3.95 15.41
C LEU A 106 13.39 -3.71 16.37
N GLN A 107 13.12 -3.34 17.61
CA GLN A 107 14.16 -3.10 18.61
C GLN A 107 14.99 -4.36 18.86
N LYS A 108 14.32 -5.51 18.99
CA LYS A 108 15.01 -6.77 19.19
C LYS A 108 15.90 -7.13 18.00
N SER A 109 15.40 -6.91 16.81
CA SER A 109 16.17 -7.17 15.58
C SER A 109 17.43 -6.30 15.49
N ILE A 110 17.32 -5.03 15.89
CA ILE A 110 18.46 -4.11 15.92
C ILE A 110 19.50 -4.58 16.95
N GLU A 111 19.05 -4.96 18.15
CA GLU A 111 19.93 -5.45 19.21
C GLU A 111 20.71 -6.69 18.78
N MET A 112 20.03 -7.63 18.09
CA MET A 112 20.64 -8.89 17.67
C MET A 112 21.55 -8.76 16.48
N SER A 113 21.22 -7.88 15.53
CA SER A 113 21.91 -7.79 14.24
C SER A 113 22.85 -6.58 14.15
N HIS A 114 22.65 -5.58 14.98
CA HIS A 114 23.36 -4.30 14.94
C HIS A 114 23.14 -3.52 13.63
N TYR A 115 22.04 -3.85 12.93
CA TYR A 115 21.64 -3.12 11.72
C TYR A 115 20.96 -1.82 12.08
N THR A 116 21.13 -0.83 11.23
CA THR A 116 20.26 0.35 11.22
C THR A 116 19.02 -0.03 10.43
N ALA A 117 17.84 0.04 11.05
CA ALA A 117 16.61 -0.40 10.40
C ALA A 117 15.80 0.79 9.91
N ASP A 118 15.32 0.72 8.68
CA ASP A 118 14.51 1.77 8.05
C ASP A 118 13.02 1.47 8.10
N GLU A 119 12.64 0.21 7.94
CA GLU A 119 11.22 -0.15 7.91
C GLU A 119 11.03 -1.60 8.35
N VAL A 120 9.78 -1.91 8.71
CA VAL A 120 9.35 -3.27 9.04
C VAL A 120 8.10 -3.57 8.22
N SER A 121 8.09 -4.73 7.59
CA SER A 121 6.91 -5.24 6.89
C SER A 121 6.64 -6.66 7.39
N ILE A 122 5.39 -6.92 7.80
CA ILE A 122 4.99 -8.22 8.32
C ILE A 122 3.84 -8.74 7.49
N VAL A 123 4.01 -9.93 6.92
CA VAL A 123 2.97 -10.64 6.19
C VAL A 123 2.86 -12.04 6.77
N ILE A 124 1.65 -12.37 7.22
CA ILE A 124 1.33 -13.71 7.73
C ILE A 124 0.50 -14.41 6.67
N SER A 125 0.96 -15.56 6.19
CA SER A 125 0.28 -16.34 5.19
C SER A 125 -0.46 -17.50 5.81
N GLY A 126 -1.69 -17.74 5.38
CA GLY A 126 -2.51 -18.82 5.89
C GLY A 126 -3.75 -19.03 5.05
N ILE A 127 -4.81 -19.52 5.66
CA ILE A 127 -6.09 -19.77 4.99
C ILE A 127 -7.18 -18.96 5.71
N CYS A 128 -7.90 -18.13 4.97
CA CYS A 128 -8.92 -17.28 5.56
C CYS A 128 -10.12 -18.11 6.07
N PRO A 129 -10.95 -17.55 6.96
CA PRO A 129 -12.10 -18.27 7.51
C PRO A 129 -13.05 -18.83 6.46
N GLU A 130 -13.27 -18.09 5.38
CA GLU A 130 -14.16 -18.56 4.30
C GLU A 130 -13.57 -19.76 3.55
N CYS A 131 -12.27 -19.74 3.28
CA CYS A 131 -11.61 -20.84 2.57
C CYS A 131 -11.45 -22.08 3.47
N GLN A 132 -11.38 -21.90 4.78
CA GLN A 132 -11.35 -23.03 5.73
C GLN A 132 -12.62 -23.85 5.71
N LYS A 133 -13.74 -23.24 5.32
CA LYS A 133 -15.06 -23.91 5.27
C LYS A 133 -15.25 -24.74 4.01
N LYS A 134 -14.36 -24.62 3.05
CA LYS A 134 -14.49 -25.32 1.75
C LYS A 134 -13.78 -26.66 1.76
#